data_3655e70709d01744e4105ea272ff3e51
#
_entry.id   3655e70709d01744e4105ea272ff3e51
#
_cell.length_a   1.000
_cell.length_b   1.000
_cell.length_c   1.000
_cell.angle_alpha   90.00
_cell.angle_beta   90.00
_cell.angle_gamma   90.00
#
_symmetry.space_group_name_H-M   'P 1'
#
loop_
_entity.id
_entity.type
_entity.pdbx_description
1 polymer ?
#
loop_
_entity_poly.entity_id
_entity_poly.type
_entity_poly.pdbx_seq_one_letter_code
_entity_poly.pdbx_strand_id
1 'polypeptide(L)'
;MTEQCYYIGIDMDDRNAVISYYKAGMREPETLSTIAGSEIYQIPVALIKKRGIGQWFIGEEAKKMALIQNEDVIGHLLDNALAKKQVTVENIVYEAEELFALYIKKLLLLASRLGNPGLPDCLVITVEALSRELTELFGKVTEDLGLGRSQLILQDRKESFYYFVYNQKQELWLHDIFLFDCRGDEVRCCATVRDTRTVPQMVTITEEVHALDGIHKDESFYKILLDSFHGHICSSVYLVGDGFDGDWMKMSLSYMCKGRRAFIGKNLYSKGACYAAIVREQKNPWPYVYMGDNEMKVNVSLKVKNRGKWEFLSLINAGDNWYEAFGDCEVLLDGDKEIDFWLQLPHSRDARIEKLELSDLPERKPKTTRLRISAKPVSDSKVKIKIRDLGFGEIVKSSDLTWEYTMSL
;
A
#
# COMPACT_ATOMS: atom_id res chain seq x y z
N MET A 1 2.19 -29.02 -11.54
CA MET A 1 1.27 -28.68 -10.45
C MET A 1 1.01 -27.20 -10.56
N THR A 2 -0.20 -26.79 -10.85
CA THR A 2 -0.63 -25.40 -10.75
C THR A 2 -0.52 -25.03 -9.28
N GLU A 3 0.46 -24.17 -8.92
CA GLU A 3 0.56 -23.64 -7.57
C GLU A 3 -0.80 -23.04 -7.22
N GLN A 4 -1.42 -23.55 -6.16
CA GLN A 4 -2.65 -22.97 -5.63
C GLN A 4 -2.24 -21.62 -5.03
N CYS A 5 -2.62 -20.51 -5.68
CA CYS A 5 -2.47 -19.20 -5.08
C CYS A 5 -3.80 -18.75 -4.49
N TYR A 6 -3.74 -18.13 -3.31
CA TYR A 6 -4.89 -17.55 -2.63
C TYR A 6 -4.51 -16.18 -2.08
N TYR A 7 -5.04 -15.13 -2.67
CA TYR A 7 -4.78 -13.75 -2.28
C TYR A 7 -6.04 -13.10 -1.77
N ILE A 8 -5.90 -12.27 -0.75
CA ILE A 8 -6.98 -11.46 -0.19
C ILE A 8 -6.57 -9.98 -0.30
N GLY A 9 -7.48 -9.17 -0.84
CA GLY A 9 -7.40 -7.72 -0.87
C GLY A 9 -8.50 -7.12 0.01
N ILE A 10 -8.12 -6.24 0.92
CA ILE A 10 -9.04 -5.52 1.80
C ILE A 10 -8.88 -4.02 1.55
N ASP A 11 -9.95 -3.31 1.25
CA ASP A 11 -10.04 -1.85 1.39
C ASP A 11 -10.78 -1.56 2.68
N MET A 12 -10.20 -0.76 3.58
CA MET A 12 -10.84 -0.42 4.84
C MET A 12 -10.53 0.99 5.32
N ASP A 13 -11.48 1.51 6.04
CA ASP A 13 -11.35 2.69 6.90
C ASP A 13 -11.92 2.36 8.30
N ASP A 14 -12.08 3.37 9.15
CA ASP A 14 -12.62 3.17 10.50
C ASP A 14 -14.11 2.82 10.54
N ARG A 15 -14.82 2.90 9.42
CA ARG A 15 -16.28 2.66 9.33
C ARG A 15 -16.61 1.35 8.62
N ASN A 16 -15.94 1.07 7.51
CA ASN A 16 -16.26 -0.06 6.64
C ASN A 16 -15.01 -0.77 6.12
N ALA A 17 -15.17 -2.05 5.84
CA ALA A 17 -14.20 -2.85 5.10
C ALA A 17 -14.87 -3.51 3.89
N VAL A 18 -14.14 -3.66 2.79
CA VAL A 18 -14.55 -4.42 1.60
C VAL A 18 -13.48 -5.46 1.32
N ILE A 19 -13.86 -6.71 1.14
CA ILE A 19 -12.95 -7.83 0.86
C ILE A 19 -13.12 -8.31 -0.57
N SER A 20 -12.02 -8.40 -1.29
CA SER A 20 -11.92 -9.16 -2.53
C SER A 20 -10.93 -10.31 -2.36
N TYR A 21 -11.06 -11.33 -3.19
CA TYR A 21 -10.17 -12.48 -3.19
C TYR A 21 -9.85 -12.93 -4.60
N TYR A 22 -8.70 -13.59 -4.76
CA TYR A 22 -8.27 -14.20 -6.00
C TYR A 22 -7.73 -15.60 -5.72
N LYS A 23 -8.09 -16.56 -6.58
CA LYS A 23 -7.59 -17.93 -6.55
C LYS A 23 -7.07 -18.33 -7.93
N ALA A 24 -6.16 -19.29 -7.96
CA ALA A 24 -5.66 -19.85 -9.20
C ALA A 24 -6.81 -20.28 -10.13
N GLY A 25 -6.78 -19.83 -11.37
CA GLY A 25 -7.79 -20.14 -12.38
C GLY A 25 -8.95 -19.13 -12.47
N MET A 26 -9.05 -18.16 -11.58
CA MET A 26 -9.98 -17.04 -11.73
C MET A 26 -9.48 -16.07 -12.80
N ARG A 27 -10.40 -15.47 -13.52
CA ARG A 27 -10.08 -14.44 -14.53
C ARG A 27 -9.75 -13.09 -13.92
N GLU A 28 -10.46 -12.75 -12.84
CA GLU A 28 -10.34 -11.49 -12.11
C GLU A 28 -10.67 -11.72 -10.64
N PRO A 29 -10.24 -10.84 -9.74
CA PRO A 29 -10.64 -10.88 -8.34
C PRO A 29 -12.16 -10.73 -8.19
N GLU A 30 -12.75 -11.50 -7.28
CA GLU A 30 -14.14 -11.39 -6.88
C GLU A 30 -14.26 -10.73 -5.51
N THR A 31 -15.38 -10.06 -5.28
CA THR A 31 -15.64 -9.36 -4.02
C THR A 31 -16.69 -10.09 -3.20
N LEU A 32 -16.45 -10.21 -1.90
CA LEU A 32 -17.37 -10.82 -0.96
C LEU A 32 -18.62 -9.93 -0.81
N SER A 33 -19.77 -10.43 -1.22
CA SER A 33 -21.05 -9.78 -0.92
C SER A 33 -21.54 -10.19 0.47
N THR A 34 -22.02 -9.22 1.25
CA THR A 34 -22.61 -9.46 2.57
C THR A 34 -24.01 -10.08 2.47
N ILE A 35 -24.65 -9.94 1.32
CA ILE A 35 -25.94 -10.55 0.99
C ILE A 35 -25.78 -11.31 -0.32
N ALA A 36 -26.03 -12.61 -0.32
CA ALA A 36 -25.89 -13.45 -1.50
C ALA A 36 -26.72 -12.91 -2.67
N GLY A 37 -26.06 -12.75 -3.84
CA GLY A 37 -26.70 -12.25 -5.06
C GLY A 37 -26.91 -10.73 -5.12
N SER A 38 -26.34 -9.96 -4.17
CA SER A 38 -26.36 -8.50 -4.19
C SER A 38 -24.97 -7.90 -4.38
N GLU A 39 -24.90 -6.62 -4.72
CA GLU A 39 -23.66 -5.83 -4.81
C GLU A 39 -23.41 -5.03 -3.52
N ILE A 40 -23.78 -5.58 -2.37
CA ILE A 40 -23.54 -4.98 -1.06
C ILE A 40 -22.25 -5.57 -0.49
N TYR A 41 -21.16 -4.83 -0.60
CA TYR A 41 -19.82 -5.31 -0.24
C TYR A 41 -19.30 -4.77 1.09
N GLN A 42 -19.88 -3.68 1.59
CA GLN A 42 -19.41 -3.01 2.80
C GLN A 42 -19.71 -3.84 4.04
N ILE A 43 -18.69 -4.09 4.83
CA ILE A 43 -18.74 -4.77 6.13
C ILE A 43 -18.42 -3.72 7.18
N PRO A 44 -19.36 -3.36 8.07
CA PRO A 44 -19.09 -2.39 9.12
C PRO A 44 -17.91 -2.77 10.02
N VAL A 45 -17.05 -1.81 10.32
CA VAL A 45 -15.93 -2.01 11.27
C VAL A 45 -16.48 -1.86 12.68
N ALA A 46 -17.17 -2.91 13.14
CA ALA A 46 -17.88 -2.95 14.40
C ALA A 46 -17.81 -4.33 15.03
N LEU A 47 -17.68 -4.37 16.36
CA LEU A 47 -17.65 -5.56 17.20
C LEU A 47 -18.75 -5.50 18.26
N ILE A 48 -19.27 -6.65 18.65
CA ILE A 48 -20.04 -6.83 19.86
C ILE A 48 -19.77 -8.20 20.45
N LYS A 49 -19.77 -8.29 21.78
CA LYS A 49 -19.69 -9.55 22.51
C LYS A 49 -21.09 -10.01 22.91
N LYS A 50 -21.43 -11.27 22.66
CA LYS A 50 -22.71 -11.81 23.11
C LYS A 50 -22.67 -12.06 24.62
N ARG A 51 -23.63 -11.49 25.35
CA ARG A 51 -23.74 -11.66 26.81
C ARG A 51 -23.75 -13.12 27.24
N GLY A 52 -23.00 -13.41 28.29
CA GLY A 52 -22.95 -14.73 28.92
C GLY A 52 -22.28 -15.83 28.09
N ILE A 53 -21.87 -15.54 26.86
CA ILE A 53 -21.17 -16.46 25.98
C ILE A 53 -20.00 -15.68 25.38
N GLY A 54 -18.78 -16.13 25.54
CA GLY A 54 -17.58 -15.43 25.03
C GLY A 54 -17.49 -15.31 23.50
N GLN A 55 -18.63 -15.25 22.80
CA GLN A 55 -18.72 -15.17 21.35
C GLN A 55 -18.79 -13.71 20.88
N TRP A 56 -17.94 -13.36 19.92
CA TRP A 56 -17.89 -12.05 19.30
C TRP A 56 -18.50 -12.08 17.89
N PHE A 57 -19.19 -11.02 17.52
CA PHE A 57 -19.76 -10.80 16.19
C PHE A 57 -19.17 -9.53 15.57
N ILE A 58 -19.11 -9.49 14.22
CA ILE A 58 -18.61 -8.34 13.44
C ILE A 58 -19.65 -7.88 12.42
N GLY A 59 -19.47 -6.67 11.92
CA GLY A 59 -20.22 -6.14 10.79
C GLY A 59 -21.72 -6.05 11.05
N GLU A 60 -22.53 -6.45 10.09
CA GLU A 60 -23.99 -6.41 10.19
C GLU A 60 -24.54 -7.39 11.26
N GLU A 61 -23.84 -8.51 11.49
CA GLU A 61 -24.22 -9.44 12.59
C GLU A 61 -24.02 -8.77 13.96
N ALA A 62 -22.96 -7.96 14.11
CA ALA A 62 -22.76 -7.16 15.34
C ALA A 62 -23.87 -6.14 15.56
N LYS A 63 -24.27 -5.41 14.52
CA LYS A 63 -25.39 -4.45 14.62
C LYS A 63 -26.70 -5.12 14.98
N LYS A 64 -27.01 -6.26 14.38
CA LYS A 64 -28.22 -7.05 14.73
C LYS A 64 -28.18 -7.53 16.17
N MET A 65 -27.02 -8.01 16.65
CA MET A 65 -26.86 -8.46 18.03
C MET A 65 -26.99 -7.30 19.03
N ALA A 66 -26.47 -6.12 18.68
CA ALA A 66 -26.60 -4.90 19.46
C ALA A 66 -28.07 -4.54 19.71
N LEU A 67 -28.91 -4.60 18.67
CA LEU A 67 -30.37 -4.40 18.82
C LEU A 67 -31.02 -5.43 19.73
N ILE A 68 -30.61 -6.71 19.62
CA ILE A 68 -31.17 -7.79 20.47
C ILE A 68 -30.77 -7.61 21.95
N GLN A 69 -29.54 -7.17 22.21
CA GLN A 69 -29.00 -6.99 23.55
C GLN A 69 -29.34 -5.61 24.17
N ASN A 70 -29.87 -4.70 23.36
CA ASN A 70 -30.07 -3.27 23.69
C ASN A 70 -28.75 -2.66 24.21
N GLU A 71 -27.67 -2.84 23.43
CA GLU A 71 -26.34 -2.32 23.69
C GLU A 71 -25.79 -1.69 22.42
N ASP A 72 -24.78 -0.84 22.57
CA ASP A 72 -24.06 -0.27 21.43
C ASP A 72 -22.98 -1.21 20.92
N VAL A 73 -22.70 -1.18 19.61
CA VAL A 73 -21.53 -1.82 19.03
C VAL A 73 -20.26 -1.08 19.45
N ILE A 74 -19.18 -1.80 19.55
CA ILE A 74 -17.82 -1.23 19.66
C ILE A 74 -17.42 -0.82 18.26
N GLY A 75 -17.47 0.46 17.96
CA GLY A 75 -17.00 1.08 16.72
C GLY A 75 -15.66 1.76 16.89
N HIS A 76 -15.22 2.48 15.84
CA HIS A 76 -13.95 3.20 15.82
C HIS A 76 -12.76 2.32 16.21
N LEU A 77 -12.74 1.08 15.71
CA LEU A 77 -11.76 0.08 16.11
C LEU A 77 -10.35 0.46 15.64
N LEU A 78 -10.23 0.96 14.42
CA LEU A 78 -8.94 1.37 13.85
C LEU A 78 -8.38 2.60 14.55
N ASP A 79 -9.20 3.65 14.70
CA ASP A 79 -8.80 4.90 15.37
C ASP A 79 -8.43 4.67 16.83
N ASN A 80 -9.22 3.85 17.52
CA ASN A 80 -8.94 3.51 18.92
C ASN A 80 -7.65 2.68 19.08
N ALA A 81 -7.38 1.76 18.15
CA ALA A 81 -6.13 0.97 18.13
C ALA A 81 -4.92 1.86 17.87
N LEU A 82 -4.99 2.77 16.90
CA LEU A 82 -3.94 3.75 16.63
C LEU A 82 -3.68 4.67 17.82
N ALA A 83 -4.74 5.08 18.51
CA ALA A 83 -4.66 5.91 19.72
C ALA A 83 -4.28 5.10 20.99
N LYS A 84 -4.06 3.78 20.87
CA LYS A 84 -3.73 2.85 21.98
C LYS A 84 -4.68 2.98 23.18
N LYS A 85 -5.98 3.09 22.89
CA LYS A 85 -7.00 3.23 23.92
C LYS A 85 -7.35 1.89 24.54
N GLN A 86 -7.98 1.98 25.72
CA GLN A 86 -8.60 0.83 26.40
C GLN A 86 -10.11 0.89 26.25
N VAL A 87 -10.73 -0.27 26.04
CA VAL A 87 -12.18 -0.42 25.89
C VAL A 87 -12.68 -1.42 26.92
N THR A 88 -13.65 -1.03 27.72
CA THR A 88 -14.25 -1.90 28.73
C THR A 88 -15.49 -2.60 28.18
N VAL A 89 -15.52 -3.93 28.21
CA VAL A 89 -16.66 -4.77 27.79
C VAL A 89 -16.97 -5.75 28.89
N GLU A 90 -18.21 -5.75 29.42
CA GLU A 90 -18.63 -6.61 30.52
C GLU A 90 -17.69 -6.57 31.74
N ASN A 91 -17.22 -5.38 32.13
CA ASN A 91 -16.26 -5.13 33.21
C ASN A 91 -14.84 -5.72 32.97
N ILE A 92 -14.53 -6.14 31.76
CA ILE A 92 -13.20 -6.57 31.35
C ILE A 92 -12.60 -5.48 30.49
N VAL A 93 -11.36 -5.08 30.79
CA VAL A 93 -10.61 -4.09 30.01
C VAL A 93 -9.84 -4.82 28.91
N TYR A 94 -10.00 -4.36 27.68
CA TYR A 94 -9.30 -4.84 26.49
C TYR A 94 -8.45 -3.70 25.92
N GLU A 95 -7.28 -4.02 25.41
CA GLU A 95 -6.55 -3.10 24.55
C GLU A 95 -7.25 -2.98 23.20
N ALA A 96 -7.39 -1.76 22.66
CA ALA A 96 -8.06 -1.56 21.38
C ALA A 96 -7.37 -2.29 20.22
N GLU A 97 -6.04 -2.46 20.29
CA GLU A 97 -5.27 -3.27 19.33
C GLU A 97 -5.74 -4.73 19.30
N GLU A 98 -6.05 -5.33 20.47
CA GLU A 98 -6.54 -6.72 20.56
C GLU A 98 -7.93 -6.85 19.94
N LEU A 99 -8.82 -5.87 20.16
CA LEU A 99 -10.14 -5.85 19.56
C LEU A 99 -10.07 -5.66 18.04
N PHE A 100 -9.17 -4.80 17.59
CA PHE A 100 -8.92 -4.63 16.15
C PHE A 100 -8.35 -5.89 15.52
N ALA A 101 -7.39 -6.55 16.15
CA ALA A 101 -6.85 -7.84 15.70
C ALA A 101 -7.94 -8.92 15.62
N LEU A 102 -8.83 -8.95 16.61
CA LEU A 102 -9.99 -9.86 16.61
C LEU A 102 -10.94 -9.56 15.45
N TYR A 103 -11.18 -8.28 15.14
CA TYR A 103 -11.98 -7.88 13.97
C TYR A 103 -11.35 -8.40 12.68
N ILE A 104 -10.06 -8.13 12.45
CA ILE A 104 -9.33 -8.60 11.24
C ILE A 104 -9.36 -10.13 11.14
N LYS A 105 -9.13 -10.84 12.24
CA LYS A 105 -9.24 -12.29 12.27
C LYS A 105 -10.60 -12.79 11.79
N LYS A 106 -11.67 -12.20 12.30
CA LYS A 106 -13.04 -12.58 11.91
C LYS A 106 -13.37 -12.18 10.48
N LEU A 107 -12.84 -11.05 10.01
CA LEU A 107 -12.96 -10.60 8.64
C LEU A 107 -12.32 -11.60 7.67
N LEU A 108 -11.12 -12.09 7.97
CA LEU A 108 -10.45 -13.14 7.18
C LEU A 108 -11.23 -14.47 7.21
N LEU A 109 -11.85 -14.81 8.35
CA LEU A 109 -12.71 -16.01 8.45
C LEU A 109 -13.97 -15.93 7.58
N LEU A 110 -14.50 -14.72 7.30
CA LEU A 110 -15.57 -14.57 6.32
C LEU A 110 -15.11 -14.98 4.91
N ALA A 111 -13.91 -14.56 4.52
CA ALA A 111 -13.33 -14.93 3.23
C ALA A 111 -13.03 -16.44 3.14
N SER A 112 -12.68 -17.11 4.23
CA SER A 112 -12.42 -18.55 4.25
C SER A 112 -13.65 -19.40 3.95
N ARG A 113 -14.87 -18.89 4.23
CA ARG A 113 -16.15 -19.56 3.87
C ARG A 113 -16.33 -19.73 2.36
N LEU A 114 -15.55 -19.02 1.54
CA LEU A 114 -15.56 -19.13 0.07
C LEU A 114 -14.75 -20.33 -0.46
N GLY A 115 -14.44 -21.31 0.39
CA GLY A 115 -13.87 -22.59 0.00
C GLY A 115 -12.34 -22.68 0.05
N ASN A 116 -11.69 -21.83 0.81
CA ASN A 116 -10.27 -21.98 1.14
C ASN A 116 -10.06 -21.73 2.65
N PRO A 117 -9.97 -22.78 3.49
CA PRO A 117 -9.97 -22.64 4.96
C PRO A 117 -8.63 -22.15 5.54
N GLY A 118 -7.60 -21.92 4.71
CA GLY A 118 -6.28 -21.48 5.14
C GLY A 118 -6.11 -19.96 5.19
N LEU A 119 -4.97 -19.55 5.73
CA LEU A 119 -4.49 -18.16 5.59
C LEU A 119 -4.15 -17.89 4.11
N PRO A 120 -4.26 -16.62 3.65
CA PRO A 120 -3.86 -16.29 2.29
C PRO A 120 -2.35 -16.37 2.12
N ASP A 121 -1.91 -16.70 0.91
CA ASP A 121 -0.48 -16.63 0.54
C ASP A 121 0.01 -15.18 0.55
N CYS A 122 -0.87 -14.23 0.21
CA CYS A 122 -0.64 -12.80 0.30
C CYS A 122 -1.92 -12.07 0.74
N LEU A 123 -1.78 -11.22 1.75
CA LEU A 123 -2.81 -10.30 2.24
C LEU A 123 -2.41 -8.88 1.88
N VAL A 124 -3.24 -8.17 1.14
CA VAL A 124 -3.04 -6.76 0.81
C VAL A 124 -4.12 -5.94 1.49
N ILE A 125 -3.70 -4.95 2.28
CA ILE A 125 -4.62 -4.03 2.95
C ILE A 125 -4.44 -2.65 2.36
N THR A 126 -5.53 -2.11 1.83
CA THR A 126 -5.63 -0.75 1.31
C THR A 126 -6.29 0.15 2.35
N VAL A 127 -5.69 1.29 2.61
CA VAL A 127 -6.22 2.36 3.46
C VAL A 127 -6.22 3.67 2.69
N GLU A 128 -6.84 4.71 3.23
CA GLU A 128 -6.88 6.02 2.56
C GLU A 128 -5.49 6.61 2.36
N ALA A 129 -4.68 6.61 3.42
CA ALA A 129 -3.27 7.03 3.40
C ALA A 129 -2.48 6.18 4.40
N LEU A 130 -1.24 5.85 4.06
CA LEU A 130 -0.36 5.12 4.95
C LEU A 130 0.35 6.07 5.91
N SER A 131 0.53 5.59 7.15
CA SER A 131 1.41 6.21 8.14
C SER A 131 2.29 5.13 8.78
N ARG A 132 3.31 5.57 9.48
CA ARG A 132 4.19 4.65 10.20
C ARG A 132 3.43 3.87 11.27
N GLU A 133 2.57 4.55 12.01
CA GLU A 133 1.74 3.94 13.05
C GLU A 133 0.80 2.87 12.48
N LEU A 134 0.18 3.15 11.33
CA LEU A 134 -0.63 2.18 10.59
C LEU A 134 0.19 0.96 10.17
N THR A 135 1.39 1.17 9.61
CA THR A 135 2.24 0.05 9.16
C THR A 135 2.69 -0.82 10.34
N GLU A 136 3.04 -0.21 11.48
CA GLU A 136 3.39 -0.93 12.71
C GLU A 136 2.19 -1.70 13.28
N LEU A 137 0.99 -1.09 13.32
CA LEU A 137 -0.24 -1.73 13.81
C LEU A 137 -0.61 -2.96 12.97
N PHE A 138 -0.71 -2.81 11.65
CA PHE A 138 -1.06 -3.93 10.78
C PHE A 138 0.01 -5.02 10.78
N GLY A 139 1.29 -4.66 10.81
CA GLY A 139 2.38 -5.62 10.94
C GLY A 139 2.25 -6.49 12.19
N LYS A 140 1.98 -5.88 13.36
CA LYS A 140 1.76 -6.59 14.62
C LYS A 140 0.51 -7.48 14.56
N VAL A 141 -0.61 -6.92 14.10
CA VAL A 141 -1.89 -7.66 14.00
C VAL A 141 -1.76 -8.89 13.10
N THR A 142 -1.07 -8.78 11.98
CA THR A 142 -0.92 -9.89 11.02
C THR A 142 0.07 -10.95 11.52
N GLU A 143 1.15 -10.55 12.21
CA GLU A 143 2.06 -11.48 12.91
C GLU A 143 1.29 -12.30 13.97
N ASP A 144 0.44 -11.65 14.78
CA ASP A 144 -0.42 -12.32 15.77
C ASP A 144 -1.43 -13.30 15.12
N LEU A 145 -1.80 -13.09 13.88
CA LEU A 145 -2.64 -14.00 13.09
C LEU A 145 -1.88 -15.12 12.40
N GLY A 146 -0.55 -15.16 12.51
CA GLY A 146 0.32 -16.16 11.91
C GLY A 146 0.71 -15.89 10.47
N LEU A 147 0.53 -14.65 9.97
CA LEU A 147 1.03 -14.22 8.68
C LEU A 147 2.44 -13.64 8.84
N GLY A 148 3.37 -14.10 8.01
CA GLY A 148 4.71 -13.53 7.95
C GLY A 148 4.72 -12.13 7.30
N ARG A 149 5.73 -11.33 7.61
CA ARG A 149 5.87 -9.98 7.01
C ARG A 149 5.89 -9.98 5.48
N SER A 150 6.44 -11.01 4.86
CA SER A 150 6.48 -11.14 3.40
C SER A 150 5.10 -11.43 2.78
N GLN A 151 4.13 -11.83 3.59
CA GLN A 151 2.76 -12.12 3.15
C GLN A 151 1.82 -10.93 3.30
N LEU A 152 2.27 -9.83 3.94
CA LEU A 152 1.50 -8.60 4.10
C LEU A 152 2.03 -7.52 3.17
N ILE A 153 1.13 -6.91 2.41
CA ILE A 153 1.37 -5.68 1.65
C ILE A 153 0.41 -4.61 2.19
N LEU A 154 0.93 -3.42 2.42
CA LEU A 154 0.13 -2.25 2.77
C LEU A 154 0.23 -1.23 1.65
N GLN A 155 -0.88 -0.67 1.23
CA GLN A 155 -0.94 0.32 0.16
C GLN A 155 -2.02 1.37 0.43
N ASP A 156 -1.90 2.53 -0.20
CA ASP A 156 -2.96 3.52 -0.19
C ASP A 156 -3.97 3.30 -1.33
N ARG A 157 -5.06 4.06 -1.33
CA ARG A 157 -6.11 3.96 -2.35
C ARG A 157 -5.62 4.36 -3.74
N LYS A 158 -4.65 5.27 -3.85
CA LYS A 158 -4.07 5.67 -5.14
C LYS A 158 -3.27 4.53 -5.75
N GLU A 159 -2.44 3.86 -4.95
CA GLU A 159 -1.69 2.68 -5.38
C GLU A 159 -2.63 1.52 -5.76
N SER A 160 -3.69 1.31 -4.97
CA SER A 160 -4.71 0.32 -5.31
C SER A 160 -5.41 0.62 -6.64
N PHE A 161 -5.73 1.89 -6.90
CA PHE A 161 -6.28 2.32 -8.18
C PHE A 161 -5.32 2.06 -9.34
N TYR A 162 -4.03 2.34 -9.17
CA TYR A 162 -3.00 2.01 -10.14
C TYR A 162 -3.02 0.52 -10.50
N TYR A 163 -2.95 -0.38 -9.50
CA TYR A 163 -2.98 -1.82 -9.77
C TYR A 163 -4.28 -2.27 -10.41
N PHE A 164 -5.40 -1.72 -10.00
CA PHE A 164 -6.69 -2.03 -10.61
C PHE A 164 -6.70 -1.69 -12.10
N VAL A 165 -6.34 -0.48 -12.47
CA VAL A 165 -6.46 0.05 -13.84
C VAL A 165 -5.53 -0.67 -14.80
N TYR A 166 -4.25 -0.83 -14.45
CA TYR A 166 -3.27 -1.42 -15.36
C TYR A 166 -3.41 -2.94 -15.52
N ASN A 167 -4.25 -3.58 -14.71
CA ASN A 167 -4.68 -4.97 -14.90
C ASN A 167 -5.97 -5.11 -15.71
N GLN A 168 -6.60 -4.00 -16.13
CA GLN A 168 -7.74 -4.04 -17.06
C GLN A 168 -7.27 -4.21 -18.51
N LYS A 169 -8.24 -4.38 -19.42
CA LYS A 169 -7.96 -4.42 -20.86
C LYS A 169 -7.30 -3.13 -21.33
N GLN A 170 -6.29 -3.25 -22.19
CA GLN A 170 -5.47 -2.12 -22.67
C GLN A 170 -6.31 -0.96 -23.24
N GLU A 171 -7.43 -1.25 -23.87
CA GLU A 171 -8.34 -0.22 -24.41
C GLU A 171 -8.88 0.76 -23.35
N LEU A 172 -8.91 0.35 -22.07
CA LEU A 172 -9.41 1.15 -20.95
C LEU A 172 -8.36 2.11 -20.37
N TRP A 173 -7.07 1.91 -20.70
CA TRP A 173 -5.97 2.73 -20.21
C TRP A 173 -4.97 3.14 -21.32
N LEU A 174 -5.45 3.17 -22.55
CA LEU A 174 -4.64 3.61 -23.70
C LEU A 174 -4.26 5.10 -23.56
N HIS A 175 -5.19 5.92 -23.11
CA HIS A 175 -5.04 7.36 -22.82
C HIS A 175 -5.27 7.61 -21.33
N ASP A 176 -5.52 8.84 -20.94
CA ASP A 176 -5.69 9.24 -19.55
C ASP A 176 -6.89 8.54 -18.90
N ILE A 177 -6.77 8.29 -17.61
CA ILE A 177 -7.77 7.61 -16.80
C ILE A 177 -8.05 8.47 -15.59
N PHE A 178 -9.35 8.64 -15.33
CA PHE A 178 -9.82 9.41 -14.18
C PHE A 178 -10.59 8.54 -13.21
N LEU A 179 -10.37 8.79 -11.93
CA LEU A 179 -11.15 8.26 -10.83
C LEU A 179 -11.74 9.44 -10.05
N PHE A 180 -13.04 9.39 -9.81
CA PHE A 180 -13.73 10.30 -8.91
C PHE A 180 -14.18 9.51 -7.68
N ASP A 181 -13.70 9.88 -6.49
CA ASP A 181 -14.15 9.33 -5.21
C ASP A 181 -15.01 10.40 -4.51
N CYS A 182 -16.31 10.15 -4.42
CA CYS A 182 -17.26 11.08 -3.81
C CYS A 182 -17.71 10.58 -2.44
N ARG A 183 -17.41 11.34 -1.40
CA ARG A 183 -17.78 11.05 -0.02
C ARG A 183 -18.40 12.27 0.62
N GLY A 184 -19.70 12.18 0.97
CA GLY A 184 -20.45 13.33 1.40
C GLY A 184 -20.50 14.41 0.32
N ASP A 185 -20.01 15.60 0.63
CA ASP A 185 -19.97 16.76 -0.27
C ASP A 185 -18.57 17.04 -0.86
N GLU A 186 -17.66 16.07 -0.79
CA GLU A 186 -16.31 16.15 -1.33
C GLU A 186 -16.14 15.16 -2.47
N VAL A 187 -15.56 15.62 -3.58
CA VAL A 187 -15.16 14.81 -4.73
C VAL A 187 -13.66 14.90 -4.92
N ARG A 188 -12.96 13.80 -4.77
CA ARG A 188 -11.54 13.66 -5.13
C ARG A 188 -11.42 13.19 -6.55
N CYS A 189 -10.76 13.96 -7.39
CA CYS A 189 -10.44 13.62 -8.76
C CYS A 189 -8.99 13.14 -8.83
N CYS A 190 -8.77 11.88 -9.15
CA CYS A 190 -7.47 11.30 -9.39
C CYS A 190 -7.27 11.05 -10.87
N ALA A 191 -6.13 11.47 -11.44
CA ALA A 191 -5.77 11.21 -12.82
C ALA A 191 -4.41 10.51 -12.90
N THR A 192 -4.32 9.45 -13.72
CA THR A 192 -3.04 8.75 -13.95
C THR A 192 -2.18 9.50 -14.94
N VAL A 193 -0.91 9.68 -14.60
CA VAL A 193 0.13 10.24 -15.48
C VAL A 193 1.21 9.20 -15.71
N ARG A 194 1.48 8.87 -16.98
CA ARG A 194 2.44 7.83 -17.34
C ARG A 194 3.63 8.42 -18.07
N ASP A 195 4.85 8.22 -17.53
CA ASP A 195 6.10 8.54 -18.22
C ASP A 195 6.58 7.31 -19.00
N THR A 196 6.45 7.38 -20.32
CA THR A 196 6.85 6.30 -21.24
C THR A 196 8.33 6.31 -21.61
N ARG A 197 9.11 7.29 -21.10
CA ARG A 197 10.55 7.43 -21.39
C ARG A 197 11.41 6.56 -20.47
N THR A 198 10.83 6.05 -19.37
CA THR A 198 11.53 5.17 -18.42
C THR A 198 11.21 3.70 -18.66
N VAL A 199 12.12 2.81 -18.22
CA VAL A 199 11.91 1.35 -18.25
C VAL A 199 12.31 0.78 -16.89
N PRO A 200 11.34 0.27 -16.11
CA PRO A 200 9.89 0.26 -16.34
C PRO A 200 9.27 1.65 -16.46
N GLN A 201 8.09 1.76 -17.08
CA GLN A 201 7.39 3.04 -17.22
C GLN A 201 6.91 3.52 -15.84
N MET A 202 7.20 4.78 -15.52
CA MET A 202 6.75 5.39 -14.26
C MET A 202 5.30 5.86 -14.39
N VAL A 203 4.53 5.55 -13.36
CA VAL A 203 3.13 5.99 -13.24
C VAL A 203 2.99 6.78 -11.93
N THR A 204 2.48 7.98 -12.05
CA THR A 204 2.06 8.82 -10.92
C THR A 204 0.56 9.07 -10.99
N ILE A 205 -0.04 9.44 -9.87
CA ILE A 205 -1.43 9.85 -9.79
C ILE A 205 -1.47 11.25 -9.22
N THR A 206 -2.04 12.17 -9.99
CA THR A 206 -2.37 13.51 -9.50
C THR A 206 -3.73 13.48 -8.79
N GLU A 207 -3.89 14.31 -7.78
CA GLU A 207 -5.14 14.40 -7.01
C GLU A 207 -5.56 15.86 -6.88
N GLU A 208 -6.85 16.12 -7.12
CA GLU A 208 -7.51 17.40 -6.89
C GLU A 208 -8.78 17.16 -6.09
N VAL A 209 -9.06 18.05 -5.13
CA VAL A 209 -10.21 17.93 -4.26
C VAL A 209 -11.18 19.07 -4.58
N HIS A 210 -12.45 18.72 -4.81
CA HIS A 210 -13.52 19.64 -5.15
C HIS A 210 -14.68 19.52 -4.17
N ALA A 211 -15.31 20.64 -3.84
CA ALA A 211 -16.57 20.64 -3.10
C ALA A 211 -17.74 20.40 -4.07
N LEU A 212 -18.66 19.55 -3.65
CA LEU A 212 -19.89 19.24 -4.38
C LEU A 212 -21.05 19.99 -3.77
N ASP A 213 -21.74 20.81 -4.57
CA ASP A 213 -22.98 21.48 -4.12
C ASP A 213 -24.10 20.45 -3.94
N GLY A 214 -24.51 20.21 -2.72
CA GLY A 214 -25.55 19.24 -2.40
C GLY A 214 -26.95 19.57 -2.96
N ILE A 215 -27.23 20.85 -3.32
CA ILE A 215 -28.51 21.29 -3.89
C ILE A 215 -28.51 21.10 -5.41
N HIS A 216 -27.41 21.52 -6.08
CA HIS A 216 -27.26 21.44 -7.53
C HIS A 216 -26.18 20.41 -7.91
N LYS A 217 -26.34 19.19 -7.37
CA LYS A 217 -25.32 18.15 -7.36
C LYS A 217 -24.83 17.77 -8.76
N ASP A 218 -25.76 17.53 -9.71
CA ASP A 218 -25.40 17.16 -11.10
C ASP A 218 -24.72 18.29 -11.86
N GLU A 219 -25.18 19.54 -11.69
CA GLU A 219 -24.53 20.70 -12.33
C GLU A 219 -23.15 20.98 -11.75
N SER A 220 -22.99 20.82 -10.44
CA SER A 220 -21.71 20.98 -9.76
C SER A 220 -20.71 19.91 -10.22
N PHE A 221 -21.12 18.65 -10.24
CA PHE A 221 -20.28 17.56 -10.71
C PHE A 221 -19.95 17.67 -12.21
N TYR A 222 -20.92 18.11 -13.02
CA TYR A 222 -20.69 18.36 -14.44
C TYR A 222 -19.59 19.42 -14.68
N LYS A 223 -19.54 20.48 -13.89
CA LYS A 223 -18.45 21.48 -13.95
C LYS A 223 -17.11 20.86 -13.59
N ILE A 224 -17.06 20.07 -12.51
CA ILE A 224 -15.83 19.32 -12.13
C ILE A 224 -15.34 18.45 -13.27
N LEU A 225 -16.24 17.74 -13.97
CA LEU A 225 -15.90 16.91 -15.12
C LEU A 225 -15.36 17.73 -16.31
N LEU A 226 -15.95 18.90 -16.59
CA LEU A 226 -15.47 19.79 -17.64
C LEU A 226 -14.04 20.26 -17.38
N ASP A 227 -13.77 20.69 -16.15
CA ASP A 227 -12.47 21.18 -15.75
C ASP A 227 -11.43 20.04 -15.76
N SER A 228 -11.77 18.90 -15.16
CA SER A 228 -10.87 17.72 -15.09
C SER A 228 -10.50 17.15 -16.47
N PHE A 229 -11.43 17.18 -17.43
CA PHE A 229 -11.16 16.61 -18.76
C PHE A 229 -10.61 17.65 -19.76
N HIS A 230 -10.45 18.89 -19.33
CA HIS A 230 -9.94 19.94 -20.22
C HIS A 230 -8.51 19.64 -20.67
N GLY A 231 -8.30 19.51 -21.97
CA GLY A 231 -6.99 19.19 -22.55
C GLY A 231 -6.58 17.73 -22.48
N HIS A 232 -7.44 16.83 -21.96
CA HIS A 232 -7.15 15.41 -21.82
C HIS A 232 -7.93 14.56 -22.82
N ILE A 233 -7.27 13.51 -23.33
CA ILE A 233 -7.92 12.42 -24.06
C ILE A 233 -8.13 11.29 -23.06
N CYS A 234 -9.37 11.05 -22.66
CA CYS A 234 -9.72 10.12 -21.60
C CYS A 234 -10.25 8.80 -22.17
N SER A 235 -9.64 7.67 -21.79
CA SER A 235 -10.10 6.31 -22.14
C SER A 235 -11.21 5.83 -21.24
N SER A 236 -11.05 5.98 -19.92
CA SER A 236 -12.02 5.50 -18.95
C SER A 236 -12.13 6.40 -17.73
N VAL A 237 -13.30 6.34 -17.10
CA VAL A 237 -13.66 7.06 -15.88
C VAL A 237 -14.21 6.07 -14.89
N TYR A 238 -13.74 6.14 -13.65
CA TYR A 238 -14.21 5.31 -12.55
C TYR A 238 -14.84 6.19 -11.48
N LEU A 239 -16.01 5.78 -11.01
CA LEU A 239 -16.73 6.45 -9.93
C LEU A 239 -16.79 5.53 -8.72
N VAL A 240 -16.33 5.99 -7.58
CA VAL A 240 -16.36 5.28 -6.30
C VAL A 240 -16.88 6.19 -5.18
N GLY A 241 -17.30 5.58 -4.09
CA GLY A 241 -17.86 6.31 -2.94
C GLY A 241 -19.39 6.37 -2.94
N ASP A 242 -19.93 6.59 -1.77
CA ASP A 242 -21.37 6.62 -1.50
C ASP A 242 -22.06 7.91 -2.02
N GLY A 243 -21.28 8.95 -2.28
CA GLY A 243 -21.79 10.19 -2.85
C GLY A 243 -22.35 10.03 -4.25
N PHE A 244 -22.03 8.96 -4.97
CA PHE A 244 -22.58 8.64 -6.30
C PHE A 244 -23.84 7.77 -6.25
N ASP A 245 -24.32 7.40 -5.07
CA ASP A 245 -25.55 6.64 -4.94
C ASP A 245 -26.78 7.48 -5.36
N GLY A 246 -27.75 6.80 -5.98
CA GLY A 246 -29.00 7.40 -6.48
C GLY A 246 -28.95 7.86 -7.93
N ASP A 247 -30.07 8.38 -8.45
CA ASP A 247 -30.31 8.70 -9.87
C ASP A 247 -30.12 10.19 -10.20
N TRP A 248 -29.20 10.87 -9.51
CA TRP A 248 -29.01 12.31 -9.68
C TRP A 248 -28.12 12.71 -10.86
N MET A 249 -27.20 11.84 -11.34
CA MET A 249 -26.20 12.13 -12.35
C MET A 249 -26.75 11.99 -13.80
N LYS A 250 -27.64 12.83 -14.23
CA LYS A 250 -28.20 12.74 -15.61
C LYS A 250 -27.31 13.43 -16.64
N MET A 251 -26.98 14.68 -16.38
CA MET A 251 -26.13 15.51 -17.26
C MET A 251 -24.68 15.05 -17.22
N SER A 252 -24.15 14.82 -16.04
CA SER A 252 -22.79 14.32 -15.81
C SER A 252 -22.55 12.97 -16.46
N LEU A 253 -23.48 12.01 -16.30
CA LEU A 253 -23.38 10.68 -16.90
C LEU A 253 -23.39 10.75 -18.44
N SER A 254 -24.31 11.58 -19.03
CA SER A 254 -24.35 11.79 -20.48
C SER A 254 -23.03 12.35 -21.02
N TYR A 255 -22.37 13.23 -20.27
CA TYR A 255 -21.08 13.80 -20.65
C TYR A 255 -19.92 12.80 -20.48
N MET A 256 -19.87 12.07 -19.37
CA MET A 256 -18.84 11.06 -19.13
C MET A 256 -18.83 9.96 -20.18
N CYS A 257 -19.98 9.54 -20.68
CA CYS A 257 -20.08 8.45 -21.66
C CYS A 257 -19.77 8.88 -23.11
N LYS A 258 -19.51 10.16 -23.38
CA LYS A 258 -19.16 10.63 -24.73
C LYS A 258 -17.71 10.27 -25.08
N GLY A 259 -17.51 9.23 -25.90
CA GLY A 259 -16.22 8.82 -26.44
C GLY A 259 -15.29 8.13 -25.44
N ARG A 260 -15.80 7.77 -24.26
CA ARG A 260 -15.06 7.08 -23.18
C ARG A 260 -15.96 6.08 -22.46
N ARG A 261 -15.37 5.22 -21.63
CA ARG A 261 -16.12 4.26 -20.82
C ARG A 261 -16.20 4.75 -19.38
N ALA A 262 -17.39 4.80 -18.81
CA ALA A 262 -17.62 5.15 -17.41
C ALA A 262 -18.06 3.90 -16.63
N PHE A 263 -17.49 3.73 -15.44
CA PHE A 263 -17.76 2.64 -14.52
C PHE A 263 -18.11 3.21 -13.15
N ILE A 264 -19.07 2.61 -12.49
CA ILE A 264 -19.40 2.88 -11.10
C ILE A 264 -19.24 1.60 -10.31
N GLY A 265 -18.64 1.67 -9.12
CA GLY A 265 -18.44 0.49 -8.28
C GLY A 265 -17.94 0.82 -6.89
N LYS A 266 -18.16 -0.10 -5.96
CA LYS A 266 -17.79 0.05 -4.53
C LYS A 266 -16.66 -0.87 -4.10
N ASN A 267 -16.05 -1.60 -5.04
CA ASN A 267 -15.06 -2.64 -4.76
C ASN A 267 -13.74 -2.45 -5.53
N LEU A 268 -13.55 -1.29 -6.16
CA LEU A 268 -12.37 -1.01 -6.97
C LEU A 268 -11.08 -1.19 -6.16
N TYR A 269 -11.02 -0.59 -4.98
CA TYR A 269 -9.80 -0.61 -4.16
C TYR A 269 -9.49 -2.00 -3.61
N SER A 270 -10.47 -2.77 -3.16
CA SER A 270 -10.23 -4.15 -2.69
C SER A 270 -9.83 -5.10 -3.84
N LYS A 271 -10.37 -4.91 -5.06
CA LYS A 271 -9.90 -5.62 -6.25
C LYS A 271 -8.49 -5.18 -6.65
N GLY A 272 -8.18 -3.88 -6.58
CA GLY A 272 -6.85 -3.34 -6.81
C GLY A 272 -5.80 -3.95 -5.86
N ALA A 273 -6.18 -4.14 -4.61
CA ALA A 273 -5.36 -4.85 -3.61
C ALA A 273 -5.05 -6.30 -4.05
N CYS A 274 -6.04 -7.04 -4.54
CA CYS A 274 -5.79 -8.38 -5.09
C CYS A 274 -4.87 -8.34 -6.32
N TYR A 275 -5.02 -7.35 -7.20
CA TYR A 275 -4.15 -7.20 -8.36
C TYR A 275 -2.71 -6.86 -7.96
N ALA A 276 -2.49 -6.11 -6.87
CA ALA A 276 -1.16 -5.88 -6.31
C ALA A 276 -0.47 -7.20 -5.94
N ALA A 277 -1.17 -8.11 -5.24
CA ALA A 277 -0.66 -9.44 -4.93
C ALA A 277 -0.34 -10.25 -6.20
N ILE A 278 -1.22 -10.25 -7.20
CA ILE A 278 -1.01 -10.95 -8.48
C ILE A 278 0.25 -10.43 -9.18
N VAL A 279 0.43 -9.11 -9.24
CA VAL A 279 1.58 -8.47 -9.89
C VAL A 279 2.88 -8.82 -9.16
N ARG A 280 2.87 -8.83 -7.81
CA ARG A 280 4.05 -9.17 -7.00
C ARG A 280 4.51 -10.60 -7.18
N GLU A 281 3.55 -11.54 -7.26
CA GLU A 281 3.82 -12.98 -7.31
C GLU A 281 4.01 -13.51 -8.76
N GLN A 282 3.72 -12.71 -9.78
CA GLN A 282 3.89 -13.14 -11.16
C GLN A 282 5.36 -13.30 -11.55
N LYS A 283 5.63 -14.26 -12.44
CA LYS A 283 7.00 -14.54 -12.94
C LYS A 283 7.51 -13.52 -13.97
N ASN A 284 6.58 -12.91 -14.71
CA ASN A 284 6.93 -11.94 -15.74
C ASN A 284 7.17 -10.56 -15.10
N PRO A 285 8.21 -9.83 -15.52
CA PRO A 285 8.44 -8.49 -14.99
C PRO A 285 7.26 -7.58 -15.31
N TRP A 286 6.79 -6.86 -14.31
CA TRP A 286 5.74 -5.86 -14.48
C TRP A 286 6.32 -4.63 -15.20
N PRO A 287 5.69 -4.16 -16.28
CA PRO A 287 6.28 -3.11 -17.12
C PRO A 287 6.11 -1.69 -16.56
N TYR A 288 5.48 -1.54 -15.41
CA TYR A 288 5.18 -0.27 -14.78
C TYR A 288 5.74 -0.21 -13.36
N VAL A 289 6.02 0.99 -12.88
CA VAL A 289 6.34 1.27 -11.46
C VAL A 289 5.50 2.44 -10.99
N TYR A 290 4.82 2.25 -9.88
CA TYR A 290 4.07 3.32 -9.22
C TYR A 290 5.01 4.23 -8.44
N MET A 291 4.75 5.54 -8.48
CA MET A 291 5.55 6.56 -7.80
C MET A 291 4.60 7.51 -7.07
N GLY A 292 3.96 7.00 -6.02
CA GLY A 292 3.05 7.74 -5.16
C GLY A 292 3.73 8.32 -3.92
N ASP A 293 2.99 8.58 -2.86
CA ASP A 293 3.49 9.25 -1.66
C ASP A 293 4.34 8.33 -0.75
N ASN A 294 4.19 7.01 -0.91
CA ASN A 294 4.85 6.01 -0.06
C ASN A 294 6.08 5.37 -0.73
N GLU A 295 6.36 5.66 -1.97
CA GLU A 295 7.48 5.10 -2.72
C GLU A 295 8.71 6.01 -2.66
N MET A 296 9.86 5.38 -2.51
CA MET A 296 11.16 6.04 -2.61
C MET A 296 11.31 6.69 -3.98
N LYS A 297 11.68 7.98 -4.00
CA LYS A 297 11.82 8.75 -5.26
C LYS A 297 13.20 8.61 -5.89
N VAL A 298 14.18 8.15 -5.12
CA VAL A 298 15.60 8.19 -5.46
C VAL A 298 16.20 6.81 -5.27
N ASN A 299 17.01 6.38 -6.25
CA ASN A 299 17.87 5.21 -6.07
C ASN A 299 19.04 5.57 -5.16
N VAL A 300 19.34 4.72 -4.18
CA VAL A 300 20.53 4.83 -3.32
C VAL A 300 21.46 3.68 -3.64
N SER A 301 22.64 3.97 -4.17
CA SER A 301 23.57 2.96 -4.67
C SER A 301 25.01 3.21 -4.20
N LEU A 302 25.81 2.15 -4.20
CA LEU A 302 27.25 2.21 -4.05
C LEU A 302 27.92 1.94 -5.40
N LYS A 303 28.94 2.70 -5.75
CA LYS A 303 29.78 2.37 -6.90
C LYS A 303 30.86 1.39 -6.45
N VAL A 304 30.77 0.16 -6.90
CA VAL A 304 31.65 -0.94 -6.47
C VAL A 304 32.42 -1.52 -7.63
N LYS A 305 33.59 -2.12 -7.33
CA LYS A 305 34.39 -2.85 -8.31
C LYS A 305 34.19 -4.35 -8.11
N ASN A 306 33.41 -4.98 -8.98
CA ASN A 306 33.14 -6.41 -8.94
C ASN A 306 33.89 -7.11 -10.09
N ARG A 307 34.74 -8.08 -9.75
CA ARG A 307 35.55 -8.83 -10.74
C ARG A 307 36.31 -7.94 -11.74
N GLY A 308 36.77 -6.79 -11.25
CA GLY A 308 37.54 -5.82 -12.06
C GLY A 308 36.70 -4.82 -12.84
N LYS A 309 35.37 -4.94 -12.87
CA LYS A 309 34.45 -4.01 -13.54
C LYS A 309 33.79 -3.11 -12.53
N TRP A 310 33.57 -1.84 -12.88
CA TRP A 310 32.80 -0.91 -12.11
C TRP A 310 31.31 -1.13 -12.36
N GLU A 311 30.52 -1.23 -11.27
CA GLU A 311 29.08 -1.37 -11.33
C GLU A 311 28.42 -0.61 -10.16
N PHE A 312 27.12 -0.34 -10.27
CA PHE A 312 26.33 0.22 -9.19
C PHE A 312 25.62 -0.91 -8.45
N LEU A 313 25.90 -1.02 -7.15
CA LEU A 313 25.20 -1.91 -6.23
C LEU A 313 24.06 -1.11 -5.59
N SER A 314 22.84 -1.41 -5.99
CA SER A 314 21.65 -0.75 -5.42
C SER A 314 21.40 -1.23 -4.00
N LEU A 315 21.14 -0.29 -3.09
CA LEU A 315 20.70 -0.55 -1.72
C LEU A 315 19.19 -0.29 -1.59
N ILE A 316 18.71 0.80 -2.19
CA ILE A 316 17.29 1.18 -2.22
C ILE A 316 16.98 1.58 -3.66
N ASN A 317 15.84 1.11 -4.19
CA ASN A 317 15.39 1.48 -5.52
C ASN A 317 14.26 2.50 -5.44
N ALA A 318 14.23 3.42 -6.38
CA ALA A 318 13.05 4.24 -6.58
C ALA A 318 11.86 3.35 -6.98
N GLY A 319 10.70 3.61 -6.38
CA GLY A 319 9.51 2.77 -6.49
C GLY A 319 9.36 1.71 -5.39
N ASP A 320 10.40 1.45 -4.59
CA ASP A 320 10.25 0.61 -3.40
C ASP A 320 9.46 1.37 -2.31
N ASN A 321 8.57 0.71 -1.62
CA ASN A 321 7.84 1.31 -0.50
C ASN A 321 8.79 1.57 0.67
N TRP A 322 8.80 2.80 1.21
CA TRP A 322 9.73 3.19 2.27
C TRP A 322 9.64 2.33 3.53
N TYR A 323 8.49 1.75 3.83
CA TYR A 323 8.27 0.91 5.01
C TYR A 323 8.72 -0.55 4.80
N GLU A 324 8.87 -1.01 3.56
CA GLU A 324 9.36 -2.36 3.22
C GLU A 324 10.82 -2.36 2.78
N ALA A 325 11.29 -1.28 2.17
CA ALA A 325 12.61 -1.22 1.56
C ALA A 325 13.72 -1.44 2.60
N PHE A 326 14.65 -2.31 2.24
CA PHE A 326 15.82 -2.62 3.05
C PHE A 326 16.96 -3.10 2.15
N GLY A 327 18.11 -2.42 2.25
CA GLY A 327 19.33 -2.82 1.57
C GLY A 327 20.37 -3.29 2.55
N ASP A 328 21.07 -4.37 2.25
CA ASP A 328 22.18 -4.89 3.04
C ASP A 328 23.25 -5.47 2.11
N CYS A 329 24.50 -5.11 2.35
CA CYS A 329 25.61 -5.64 1.58
C CYS A 329 26.90 -5.67 2.40
N GLU A 330 27.85 -6.49 1.94
CA GLU A 330 29.21 -6.47 2.44
C GLU A 330 30.17 -6.04 1.34
N VAL A 331 31.05 -5.08 1.66
CA VAL A 331 32.05 -4.54 0.74
C VAL A 331 33.42 -4.49 1.38
N LEU A 332 34.46 -4.50 0.53
CA LEU A 332 35.83 -4.25 0.95
C LEU A 332 36.22 -2.81 0.64
N LEU A 333 36.70 -2.09 1.64
CA LEU A 333 37.19 -0.73 1.49
C LEU A 333 38.55 -0.75 0.75
N ASP A 334 38.66 0.01 -0.33
CA ASP A 334 39.86 0.06 -1.19
C ASP A 334 40.47 1.45 -1.19
N GLY A 335 40.95 1.93 -0.05
CA GLY A 335 41.64 3.21 0.06
C GLY A 335 41.11 4.09 1.17
N ASP A 336 40.54 5.22 0.83
CA ASP A 336 40.13 6.25 1.78
C ASP A 336 39.08 5.78 2.78
N LYS A 337 39.05 6.41 3.97
CA LYS A 337 38.07 6.10 5.04
C LYS A 337 36.74 6.79 4.78
N GLU A 338 36.30 6.79 3.52
CA GLU A 338 35.05 7.39 3.04
C GLU A 338 34.25 6.39 2.22
N ILE A 339 32.93 6.54 2.23
CA ILE A 339 32.01 5.79 1.39
C ILE A 339 31.15 6.77 0.62
N ASP A 340 31.16 6.64 -0.71
CA ASP A 340 30.37 7.44 -1.62
C ASP A 340 29.01 6.76 -1.89
N PHE A 341 27.92 7.39 -1.44
CA PHE A 341 26.56 7.00 -1.79
C PHE A 341 26.07 7.82 -2.97
N TRP A 342 25.62 7.13 -4.01
CA TRP A 342 25.11 7.72 -5.23
C TRP A 342 23.60 7.79 -5.16
N LEU A 343 23.05 9.01 -5.17
CA LEU A 343 21.64 9.32 -5.13
C LEU A 343 21.19 9.75 -6.51
N GLN A 344 20.35 8.96 -7.17
CA GLN A 344 19.97 9.20 -8.55
C GLN A 344 18.46 9.08 -8.76
N LEU A 345 17.85 10.09 -9.38
CA LEU A 345 16.48 10.03 -9.84
C LEU A 345 16.37 9.07 -11.05
N PRO A 346 15.31 8.27 -11.17
CA PRO A 346 15.16 7.28 -12.25
C PRO A 346 15.27 7.83 -13.66
N HIS A 347 14.83 9.07 -13.88
CA HIS A 347 14.84 9.73 -15.18
C HIS A 347 16.04 10.67 -15.41
N SER A 348 16.91 10.82 -14.41
CA SER A 348 18.09 11.68 -14.49
C SER A 348 19.36 10.89 -14.74
N ARG A 349 20.27 11.46 -15.55
CA ARG A 349 21.63 10.96 -15.69
C ARG A 349 22.56 11.49 -14.62
N ASP A 350 22.17 12.57 -13.97
CA ASP A 350 22.94 13.21 -12.91
C ASP A 350 22.67 12.52 -11.57
N ALA A 351 23.72 12.28 -10.81
CA ALA A 351 23.65 11.73 -9.47
C ALA A 351 24.28 12.71 -8.48
N ARG A 352 23.63 12.89 -7.33
CA ARG A 352 24.22 13.55 -6.17
C ARG A 352 25.04 12.52 -5.39
N ILE A 353 26.25 12.87 -4.99
CA ILE A 353 27.12 12.00 -4.19
C ILE A 353 27.13 12.52 -2.76
N GLU A 354 26.71 11.67 -1.83
CA GLU A 354 26.85 11.87 -0.40
C GLU A 354 28.05 11.06 0.11
N LYS A 355 29.02 11.76 0.71
CA LYS A 355 30.22 11.14 1.27
C LYS A 355 30.07 10.96 2.77
N LEU A 356 30.28 9.74 3.24
CA LEU A 356 30.25 9.41 4.65
C LEU A 356 31.66 9.05 5.12
N GLU A 357 32.23 9.83 6.02
CA GLU A 357 33.53 9.57 6.61
C GLU A 357 33.41 8.53 7.74
N LEU A 358 34.32 7.56 7.75
CA LEU A 358 34.44 6.52 8.78
C LEU A 358 35.45 6.99 9.85
N SER A 359 35.00 7.88 10.74
CA SER A 359 35.83 8.41 11.83
C SER A 359 36.36 7.27 12.72
N ASP A 360 37.59 7.44 13.21
CA ASP A 360 38.27 6.50 14.12
C ASP A 360 38.50 5.09 13.53
N LEU A 361 38.23 4.86 12.25
CA LEU A 361 38.58 3.59 11.62
C LEU A 361 40.11 3.40 11.65
N PRO A 362 40.63 2.28 12.19
CA PRO A 362 42.06 2.01 12.21
C PRO A 362 42.69 2.01 10.81
N GLU A 363 43.93 2.46 10.71
CA GLU A 363 44.69 2.36 9.46
C GLU A 363 44.96 0.90 9.12
N ARG A 364 44.59 0.51 7.92
CA ARG A 364 44.77 -0.84 7.39
C ARG A 364 45.19 -0.80 5.94
N LYS A 365 45.79 -1.89 5.48
CA LYS A 365 46.12 -2.02 4.06
C LYS A 365 44.83 -1.98 3.21
N PRO A 366 44.86 -1.41 2.00
CA PRO A 366 43.72 -1.46 1.10
C PRO A 366 43.16 -2.89 0.96
N LYS A 367 41.82 -3.01 0.88
CA LYS A 367 41.09 -4.29 0.74
C LYS A 367 41.19 -5.24 1.93
N THR A 368 41.61 -4.77 3.11
CA THR A 368 41.64 -5.56 4.34
C THR A 368 40.60 -5.11 5.37
N THR A 369 39.74 -4.17 5.03
CA THR A 369 38.61 -3.74 5.84
C THR A 369 37.33 -4.16 5.16
N ARG A 370 36.63 -5.13 5.75
CA ARG A 370 35.30 -5.55 5.32
C ARG A 370 34.26 -4.80 6.12
N LEU A 371 33.35 -4.14 5.42
CA LEU A 371 32.27 -3.36 5.99
C LEU A 371 30.95 -4.01 5.64
N ARG A 372 30.05 -4.07 6.59
CA ARG A 372 28.63 -4.34 6.35
C ARG A 372 27.88 -3.03 6.34
N ILE A 373 27.17 -2.77 5.26
CA ILE A 373 26.39 -1.56 5.03
C ILE A 373 24.94 -1.95 4.93
N SER A 374 24.10 -1.40 5.79
CA SER A 374 22.66 -1.54 5.68
C SER A 374 21.99 -0.18 5.51
N ALA A 375 20.99 -0.13 4.65
CA ALA A 375 20.18 1.04 4.36
C ALA A 375 18.72 0.74 4.64
N LYS A 376 18.08 1.56 5.47
CA LYS A 376 16.67 1.43 5.79
C LYS A 376 16.00 2.80 5.73
N PRO A 377 15.00 3.00 4.88
CA PRO A 377 14.23 4.23 4.90
C PRO A 377 13.53 4.44 6.24
N VAL A 378 13.43 5.71 6.65
CA VAL A 378 12.63 6.16 7.81
C VAL A 378 11.45 7.01 7.38
N SER A 379 11.46 7.44 6.12
CA SER A 379 10.36 8.07 5.37
C SER A 379 10.66 7.95 3.87
N ASP A 380 9.76 8.42 3.04
CA ASP A 380 9.94 8.53 1.58
C ASP A 380 11.15 9.39 1.15
N SER A 381 11.61 10.28 2.04
CA SER A 381 12.66 11.28 1.78
C SER A 381 13.89 11.14 2.67
N LYS A 382 13.94 10.13 3.57
CA LYS A 382 15.07 9.93 4.47
C LYS A 382 15.44 8.45 4.59
N VAL A 383 16.74 8.17 4.53
CA VAL A 383 17.30 6.82 4.69
C VAL A 383 18.31 6.81 5.82
N LYS A 384 18.13 5.88 6.75
CA LYS A 384 19.12 5.58 7.79
C LYS A 384 20.12 4.58 7.23
N ILE A 385 21.39 4.97 7.23
CA ILE A 385 22.54 4.13 6.85
C ILE A 385 23.24 3.69 8.12
N LYS A 386 23.52 2.39 8.22
CA LYS A 386 24.34 1.80 9.28
C LYS A 386 25.51 1.05 8.66
N ILE A 387 26.71 1.40 9.08
CA ILE A 387 27.96 0.80 8.61
C ILE A 387 28.64 0.16 9.81
N ARG A 388 29.09 -1.09 9.67
CA ARG A 388 29.82 -1.82 10.71
C ARG A 388 31.13 -2.37 10.15
N ASP A 389 32.22 -2.19 10.90
CA ASP A 389 33.49 -2.84 10.62
C ASP A 389 33.44 -4.33 11.04
N LEU A 390 33.62 -5.21 10.07
CA LEU A 390 33.70 -6.66 10.27
C LEU A 390 35.12 -7.19 10.35
N GLY A 391 36.13 -6.33 10.10
CA GLY A 391 37.51 -6.78 9.94
C GLY A 391 37.70 -7.69 8.73
N PHE A 392 38.75 -8.51 8.74
CA PHE A 392 39.06 -9.46 7.67
C PHE A 392 39.48 -10.82 8.25
N GLY A 393 38.56 -11.43 8.99
CA GLY A 393 38.79 -12.72 9.66
C GLY A 393 39.86 -12.65 10.73
N GLU A 394 40.74 -13.67 10.79
CA GLU A 394 41.85 -13.74 11.75
C GLU A 394 43.00 -12.81 11.36
N ILE A 395 43.09 -12.36 10.10
CA ILE A 395 44.18 -11.54 9.59
C ILE A 395 44.07 -10.10 10.12
N VAL A 396 42.86 -9.56 10.15
CA VAL A 396 42.56 -8.20 10.62
C VAL A 396 41.34 -8.25 11.50
N LYS A 397 41.47 -8.10 12.79
CA LYS A 397 40.35 -8.10 13.74
C LYS A 397 39.44 -6.91 13.48
N SER A 398 38.12 -7.13 13.68
CA SER A 398 37.13 -6.04 13.72
C SER A 398 37.53 -5.02 14.79
N SER A 399 37.26 -3.75 14.53
CA SER A 399 37.35 -2.69 15.55
C SER A 399 36.03 -2.57 16.32
N ASP A 400 35.00 -3.32 15.97
CA ASP A 400 33.63 -3.24 16.49
C ASP A 400 32.96 -1.86 16.33
N LEU A 401 33.59 -0.96 15.59
CA LEU A 401 33.03 0.35 15.28
C LEU A 401 31.78 0.22 14.40
N THR A 402 30.82 1.07 14.73
CA THR A 402 29.57 1.20 13.98
C THR A 402 29.28 2.68 13.79
N TRP A 403 28.99 3.06 12.55
CA TRP A 403 28.58 4.43 12.17
C TRP A 403 27.13 4.41 11.76
N GLU A 404 26.37 5.40 12.20
CA GLU A 404 24.97 5.58 11.84
C GLU A 404 24.76 7.00 11.32
N TYR A 405 24.16 7.09 10.15
CA TYR A 405 23.84 8.35 9.48
C TYR A 405 22.38 8.37 9.06
N THR A 406 21.79 9.56 9.00
CA THR A 406 20.49 9.76 8.36
C THR A 406 20.69 10.69 7.18
N MET A 407 20.48 10.14 6.00
CA MET A 407 20.64 10.82 4.72
C MET A 407 19.30 11.36 4.25
N SER A 408 19.25 12.62 3.80
CA SER A 408 18.09 13.20 3.13
C SER A 408 18.23 13.01 1.63
N LEU A 409 17.17 12.54 0.98
CA LEU A 409 17.17 12.22 -0.45
C LEU A 409 16.82 13.41 -1.32
#